data_c4e2b50230e1f84ec5910d568bc84d7e
#
_entry.id   c4e2b50230e1f84ec5910d568bc84d7e
#
_cell.length_a   1.000
_cell.length_b   1.000
_cell.length_c   1.000
_cell.angle_alpha   90.00
_cell.angle_beta   90.00
_cell.angle_gamma   90.00
#
_symmetry.space_group_name_H-M   'P 1'
#
loop_
_entity.id
_entity.type
_entity.pdbx_description
1 polymer ?
#
loop_
_entity_poly.entity_id
_entity_poly.type
_entity_poly.pdbx_seq_one_letter_code
_entity_poly.pdbx_strand_id
1 'polypeptide(L)'
;MNKKYIHVAVSSIVGLLLICGCTLTSKNTTDSQKGSKQEAVDTLHILEVGEKAVDAELLDMQGNKHHLFEAFADGRYVLLDFWNLGCGACRQSESELLEVYDRMQGRLEIVGINLDSIPRWHNHEWSKKNVWKNWNDGKGYKGGVKSHYYAWNAVPFYVLLSPDGRILWEMTGYGVGKFLGIVDALNGPKQDNYANPNLVIRKIDTKANGTTISFRCYTEKGLWFSIAHDSYLTANGKKYKLTAADGITLDENNTPQTKAYTVRAKYGIDINYCDFTLTFEPFDTIPDNFDFKAGDGEDVFIIRNISVE
;
A
#
# COMPACT_ATOMS: atom_id res chain seq x y z
N MET A 1 7.25 -1.35 -31.96
CA MET A 1 7.80 -1.29 -30.57
C MET A 1 6.77 -0.55 -29.71
N ASN A 2 5.96 -1.27 -28.95
CA ASN A 2 4.96 -0.66 -28.08
C ASN A 2 5.64 -0.06 -26.85
N LYS A 3 5.73 1.26 -26.80
CA LYS A 3 6.23 2.00 -25.64
C LYS A 3 5.14 1.95 -24.57
N LYS A 4 5.35 1.16 -23.49
CA LYS A 4 4.50 1.23 -22.29
C LYS A 4 4.99 2.43 -21.46
N TYR A 5 4.19 3.46 -21.41
CA TYR A 5 4.37 4.59 -20.52
C TYR A 5 3.79 4.20 -19.15
N ILE A 6 4.60 4.26 -18.10
CA ILE A 6 4.06 4.35 -16.75
C ILE A 6 4.01 5.83 -16.43
N HIS A 7 2.90 6.48 -16.79
CA HIS A 7 2.49 7.59 -15.97
C HIS A 7 2.30 7.01 -14.57
N VAL A 8 2.68 7.73 -13.52
CA VAL A 8 2.28 7.40 -12.16
C VAL A 8 0.79 7.69 -12.07
N ALA A 9 0.01 6.94 -12.86
CA ALA A 9 -1.43 6.93 -12.79
C ALA A 9 -1.79 5.87 -11.77
N VAL A 10 -2.29 6.29 -10.64
CA VAL A 10 -3.02 5.43 -9.72
C VAL A 10 -4.25 4.96 -10.48
N SER A 11 -4.21 3.75 -11.03
CA SER A 11 -5.39 3.11 -11.62
C SER A 11 -6.33 2.72 -10.49
N SER A 12 -7.12 3.70 -10.05
CA SER A 12 -8.35 3.41 -9.33
C SER A 12 -9.31 2.81 -10.35
N ILE A 13 -9.47 1.50 -10.36
CA ILE A 13 -10.53 0.82 -11.11
C ILE A 13 -11.84 1.17 -10.40
N VAL A 14 -12.43 2.30 -10.76
CA VAL A 14 -13.83 2.58 -10.49
C VAL A 14 -14.63 1.70 -11.43
N GLY A 15 -15.20 0.62 -10.88
CA GLY A 15 -16.11 -0.25 -11.60
C GLY A 15 -17.34 0.52 -12.05
N LEU A 16 -17.44 0.75 -13.36
CA LEU A 16 -18.62 1.32 -14.01
C LEU A 16 -19.76 0.31 -13.95
N LEU A 17 -20.66 0.44 -12.98
CA LEU A 17 -21.92 -0.29 -12.91
C LEU A 17 -22.84 0.23 -14.00
N LEU A 18 -22.91 -0.50 -15.13
CA LEU A 18 -23.97 -0.35 -16.13
C LEU A 18 -25.31 -0.76 -15.51
N ILE A 19 -26.10 0.21 -15.12
CA ILE A 19 -27.50 -0.01 -14.72
C ILE A 19 -28.31 -0.23 -15.98
N CYS A 20 -28.61 -1.48 -16.29
CA CYS A 20 -29.57 -1.86 -17.32
C CYS A 20 -30.98 -1.65 -16.77
N GLY A 21 -31.63 -0.54 -17.16
CA GLY A 21 -32.99 -0.23 -16.79
C GLY A 21 -33.98 -1.11 -17.54
N CYS A 22 -34.62 -2.06 -16.86
CA CYS A 22 -35.83 -2.70 -17.32
C CYS A 22 -37.02 -2.11 -16.60
N THR A 23 -37.79 -1.28 -17.29
CA THR A 23 -39.14 -0.88 -16.90
C THR A 23 -40.09 -2.04 -17.01
N LEU A 24 -40.65 -2.49 -15.88
CA LEU A 24 -41.82 -3.40 -15.87
C LEU A 24 -42.99 -2.67 -15.22
N THR A 25 -44.04 -2.62 -16.01
CA THR A 25 -45.36 -2.07 -15.72
C THR A 25 -46.08 -2.83 -14.59
N SER A 26 -46.69 -2.08 -13.71
CA SER A 26 -47.56 -2.48 -12.61
C SER A 26 -48.78 -3.27 -13.10
N LYS A 27 -49.10 -4.37 -12.41
CA LYS A 27 -50.49 -4.85 -12.21
C LYS A 27 -50.67 -5.14 -10.72
N ASN A 28 -51.60 -4.40 -10.13
CA ASN A 28 -52.14 -4.61 -8.77
C ASN A 28 -52.84 -5.99 -8.69
N THR A 29 -52.50 -6.74 -7.66
CA THR A 29 -53.42 -7.66 -6.98
C THR A 29 -53.08 -7.69 -5.49
N THR A 30 -54.06 -7.31 -4.70
CA THR A 30 -54.17 -7.47 -3.25
C THR A 30 -54.17 -8.93 -2.86
N ASP A 31 -53.32 -9.39 -1.93
CA ASP A 31 -53.79 -10.08 -0.72
C ASP A 31 -52.64 -10.52 0.22
N SER A 32 -52.94 -10.40 1.54
CA SER A 32 -52.47 -11.18 2.69
C SER A 32 -51.04 -11.04 3.18
N GLN A 33 -50.99 -10.32 4.33
CA GLN A 33 -49.92 -10.28 5.31
C GLN A 33 -49.40 -11.69 5.69
N LYS A 34 -48.07 -11.85 5.54
CA LYS A 34 -47.27 -12.71 6.40
C LYS A 34 -45.94 -12.01 6.64
N GLY A 35 -45.75 -11.58 7.89
CA GLY A 35 -44.55 -10.90 8.33
C GLY A 35 -43.32 -11.75 8.08
N SER A 36 -42.59 -11.45 7.03
CA SER A 36 -41.21 -11.85 6.90
C SER A 36 -40.36 -10.85 7.65
N LYS A 37 -39.78 -11.26 8.76
CA LYS A 37 -38.60 -10.58 9.31
C LYS A 37 -37.58 -10.49 8.18
N GLN A 38 -37.42 -9.30 7.65
CA GLN A 38 -36.31 -8.96 6.77
C GLN A 38 -35.08 -8.98 7.69
N GLU A 39 -34.36 -10.11 7.72
CA GLU A 39 -33.02 -10.14 8.27
C GLU A 39 -32.24 -9.09 7.46
N ALA A 40 -31.82 -8.04 8.15
CA ALA A 40 -30.85 -7.10 7.59
C ALA A 40 -29.65 -7.95 7.17
N VAL A 41 -29.39 -8.04 5.86
CA VAL A 41 -28.14 -8.54 5.37
C VAL A 41 -27.11 -7.53 5.86
N ASP A 42 -26.42 -7.91 6.91
CA ASP A 42 -25.29 -7.15 7.45
C ASP A 42 -24.24 -7.14 6.35
N THR A 43 -24.25 -6.10 5.50
CA THR A 43 -23.23 -5.91 4.47
C THR A 43 -21.94 -5.61 5.23
N LEU A 44 -21.09 -6.63 5.31
CA LEU A 44 -19.81 -6.55 5.97
C LEU A 44 -19.04 -5.35 5.41
N HIS A 45 -18.75 -4.38 6.27
CA HIS A 45 -17.94 -3.21 5.91
C HIS A 45 -16.51 -3.65 5.64
N ILE A 46 -15.99 -3.28 4.47
CA ILE A 46 -14.58 -3.48 4.13
C ILE A 46 -13.82 -2.25 4.59
N LEU A 47 -12.80 -2.47 5.41
CA LEU A 47 -11.99 -1.42 5.98
C LEU A 47 -11.16 -0.71 4.91
N GLU A 48 -11.01 0.60 5.06
CA GLU A 48 -10.24 1.47 4.18
C GLU A 48 -9.00 2.03 4.89
N VAL A 49 -8.06 2.58 4.11
CA VAL A 49 -6.89 3.27 4.65
C VAL A 49 -7.32 4.40 5.59
N GLY A 50 -6.74 4.43 6.80
CA GLY A 50 -7.08 5.35 7.89
C GLY A 50 -8.01 4.74 8.93
N GLU A 51 -8.76 3.68 8.62
CA GLU A 51 -9.63 3.00 9.57
C GLU A 51 -8.85 2.08 10.53
N LYS A 52 -9.46 1.74 11.64
CA LYS A 52 -8.88 0.82 12.62
C LYS A 52 -9.08 -0.63 12.19
N ALA A 53 -8.04 -1.42 12.34
CA ALA A 53 -8.10 -2.86 12.19
C ALA A 53 -9.15 -3.49 13.11
N VAL A 54 -9.69 -4.62 12.68
CA VAL A 54 -10.60 -5.44 13.47
C VAL A 54 -9.83 -6.62 14.05
N ASP A 55 -10.01 -6.88 15.34
CA ASP A 55 -9.44 -8.05 16.00
C ASP A 55 -10.10 -9.34 15.50
N ALA A 56 -9.34 -10.43 15.47
CA ALA A 56 -9.82 -11.73 15.03
C ALA A 56 -9.11 -12.86 15.80
N GLU A 57 -9.86 -13.92 16.11
CA GLU A 57 -9.27 -15.16 16.63
C GLU A 57 -8.68 -15.96 15.47
N LEU A 58 -7.43 -16.40 15.64
CA LEU A 58 -6.62 -17.11 14.67
C LEU A 58 -5.93 -18.31 15.34
N LEU A 59 -5.57 -19.32 14.58
CA LEU A 59 -4.84 -20.49 15.06
C LEU A 59 -3.41 -20.47 14.54
N ASP A 60 -2.46 -20.80 15.37
CA ASP A 60 -1.09 -21.07 14.93
C ASP A 60 -0.90 -22.51 14.39
N MET A 61 0.31 -22.85 13.96
CA MET A 61 0.64 -24.19 13.43
C MET A 61 0.52 -25.29 14.47
N GLN A 62 0.46 -25.00 15.76
CA GLN A 62 0.29 -25.92 16.88
C GLN A 62 -1.19 -26.04 17.29
N GLY A 63 -2.08 -25.22 16.71
CA GLY A 63 -3.49 -25.14 17.04
C GLY A 63 -3.81 -24.27 18.25
N ASN A 64 -2.85 -23.48 18.75
CA ASN A 64 -3.11 -22.52 19.82
C ASN A 64 -3.88 -21.33 19.24
N LYS A 65 -4.77 -20.78 20.07
CA LYS A 65 -5.56 -19.59 19.74
C LYS A 65 -4.77 -18.33 20.04
N HIS A 66 -4.83 -17.39 19.11
CA HIS A 66 -4.26 -16.06 19.18
C HIS A 66 -5.30 -15.03 18.77
N HIS A 67 -5.11 -13.81 19.22
CA HIS A 67 -5.82 -12.64 18.73
C HIS A 67 -4.91 -11.84 17.80
N LEU A 68 -5.46 -11.30 16.70
CA LEU A 68 -4.67 -10.48 15.76
C LEU A 68 -3.95 -9.35 16.49
N PHE A 69 -4.59 -8.77 17.49
CA PHE A 69 -4.04 -7.64 18.24
C PHE A 69 -2.84 -7.99 19.13
N GLU A 70 -2.55 -9.26 19.36
CA GLU A 70 -1.29 -9.68 20.00
C GLU A 70 -0.04 -9.32 19.15
N ALA A 71 -0.23 -9.09 17.84
CA ALA A 71 0.85 -8.68 16.96
C ALA A 71 1.33 -7.23 17.19
N PHE A 72 0.50 -6.39 17.82
CA PHE A 72 0.84 -4.99 18.13
C PHE A 72 1.62 -4.81 19.44
N ALA A 73 1.99 -5.89 20.10
CA ALA A 73 2.81 -5.81 21.29
C ALA A 73 4.06 -4.94 21.05
N ASP A 74 4.43 -4.13 22.04
CA ASP A 74 5.59 -3.26 22.03
C ASP A 74 5.53 -2.07 21.01
N GLY A 75 4.34 -1.72 20.54
CA GLY A 75 4.18 -0.54 19.67
C GLY A 75 4.78 -0.72 18.27
N ARG A 76 4.72 -1.93 17.73
CA ARG A 76 5.23 -2.26 16.39
C ARG A 76 4.22 -1.91 15.29
N TYR A 77 4.74 -1.65 14.09
CA TYR A 77 3.94 -1.79 12.88
C TYR A 77 3.61 -3.26 12.65
N VAL A 78 2.47 -3.55 12.00
CA VAL A 78 2.08 -4.92 11.65
C VAL A 78 1.81 -4.98 10.15
N LEU A 79 2.47 -5.89 9.45
CA LEU A 79 2.20 -6.20 8.05
C LEU A 79 1.42 -7.51 7.98
N LEU A 80 0.15 -7.45 7.60
CA LEU A 80 -0.65 -8.64 7.29
C LEU A 80 -0.29 -9.12 5.89
N ASP A 81 0.04 -10.38 5.74
CA ASP A 81 0.31 -11.07 4.49
C ASP A 81 -0.75 -12.16 4.28
N PHE A 82 -1.76 -11.88 3.45
CA PHE A 82 -2.78 -12.87 3.09
C PHE A 82 -2.28 -13.73 1.93
N TRP A 83 -2.12 -15.02 2.18
CA TRP A 83 -1.48 -15.95 1.26
C TRP A 83 -2.12 -17.33 1.23
N ASN A 84 -1.79 -18.15 0.22
CA ASN A 84 -2.10 -19.56 0.18
C ASN A 84 -0.98 -20.39 -0.47
N LEU A 85 -1.05 -21.69 -0.34
CA LEU A 85 -0.04 -22.65 -0.82
C LEU A 85 0.08 -22.73 -2.34
N GLY A 86 -0.97 -22.33 -3.08
CA GLY A 86 -0.98 -22.30 -4.54
C GLY A 86 -0.46 -20.99 -5.15
N CYS A 87 -0.17 -20.00 -4.32
CA CYS A 87 0.18 -18.64 -4.75
C CYS A 87 1.65 -18.51 -5.16
N GLY A 88 1.92 -18.47 -6.46
CA GLY A 88 3.28 -18.25 -6.97
C GLY A 88 3.84 -16.87 -6.64
N ALA A 89 3.03 -15.81 -6.70
CA ALA A 89 3.43 -14.45 -6.37
C ALA A 89 3.75 -14.28 -4.87
N CYS A 90 3.04 -15.01 -3.97
CA CYS A 90 3.36 -15.03 -2.55
C CYS A 90 4.74 -15.65 -2.27
N ARG A 91 5.14 -16.66 -3.06
CA ARG A 91 6.51 -17.22 -2.97
C ARG A 91 7.58 -16.27 -3.48
N GLN A 92 7.26 -15.49 -4.51
CA GLN A 92 8.19 -14.49 -5.05
C GLN A 92 8.41 -13.33 -4.07
N SER A 93 7.37 -12.93 -3.32
CA SER A 93 7.48 -11.84 -2.33
C SER A 93 8.28 -12.22 -1.09
N GLU A 94 8.42 -13.51 -0.76
CA GLU A 94 9.04 -13.98 0.47
C GLU A 94 10.46 -13.41 0.67
N SER A 95 11.27 -13.35 -0.39
CA SER A 95 12.63 -12.80 -0.30
C SER A 95 12.66 -11.31 0.06
N GLU A 96 11.71 -10.52 -0.46
CA GLU A 96 11.61 -9.10 -0.10
C GLU A 96 11.02 -8.91 1.30
N LEU A 97 10.04 -9.73 1.69
CA LEU A 97 9.52 -9.73 3.06
C LEU A 97 10.59 -10.06 4.10
N LEU A 98 11.48 -11.03 3.81
CA LEU A 98 12.64 -11.32 4.66
C LEU A 98 13.59 -10.13 4.77
N GLU A 99 13.85 -9.43 3.66
CA GLU A 99 14.68 -8.22 3.64
C GLU A 99 14.05 -7.10 4.49
N VAL A 100 12.76 -6.89 4.37
CA VAL A 100 12.00 -5.90 5.15
C VAL A 100 11.99 -6.25 6.63
N TYR A 101 11.71 -7.51 6.97
CA TYR A 101 11.69 -7.99 8.34
C TYR A 101 13.04 -7.77 9.03
N ASP A 102 14.13 -8.08 8.33
CA ASP A 102 15.50 -7.88 8.80
C ASP A 102 15.84 -6.38 8.98
N ARG A 103 15.48 -5.52 8.03
CA ARG A 103 15.75 -4.07 8.11
C ARG A 103 14.96 -3.36 9.20
N MET A 104 13.76 -3.83 9.48
CA MET A 104 12.89 -3.20 10.48
C MET A 104 13.14 -3.66 11.92
N GLN A 105 13.87 -4.74 12.13
CA GLN A 105 14.38 -5.29 13.39
C GLN A 105 13.59 -4.90 14.66
N GLY A 106 12.50 -5.60 14.94
CA GLY A 106 11.66 -5.36 16.13
C GLY A 106 10.69 -4.17 16.02
N ARG A 107 10.74 -3.37 14.96
CA ARG A 107 9.78 -2.29 14.69
C ARG A 107 8.60 -2.73 13.83
N LEU A 108 8.72 -3.84 13.11
CA LEU A 108 7.68 -4.44 12.29
C LEU A 108 7.49 -5.90 12.69
N GLU A 109 6.25 -6.30 12.90
CA GLU A 109 5.84 -7.70 12.94
C GLU A 109 5.17 -8.05 11.61
N ILE A 110 5.48 -9.20 11.03
CA ILE A 110 4.75 -9.77 9.90
C ILE A 110 3.83 -10.86 10.43
N VAL A 111 2.57 -10.82 10.01
CA VAL A 111 1.58 -11.84 10.33
C VAL A 111 1.07 -12.43 9.03
N GLY A 112 1.54 -13.61 8.67
CA GLY A 112 1.01 -14.39 7.57
C GLY A 112 -0.38 -14.93 7.93
N ILE A 113 -1.39 -14.56 7.15
CA ILE A 113 -2.76 -15.08 7.26
C ILE A 113 -2.96 -16.10 6.13
N ASN A 114 -2.85 -17.37 6.45
CA ASN A 114 -3.02 -18.42 5.46
C ASN A 114 -4.52 -18.67 5.17
N LEU A 115 -4.91 -18.79 3.90
CA LEU A 115 -6.28 -18.95 3.44
C LEU A 115 -6.59 -20.38 2.93
N ASP A 116 -5.70 -21.35 3.14
CA ASP A 116 -6.00 -22.76 2.87
C ASP A 116 -6.83 -23.38 4.01
N SER A 117 -7.37 -24.56 3.79
CA SER A 117 -7.92 -25.35 4.88
C SER A 117 -6.85 -25.74 5.90
N ILE A 118 -7.20 -25.79 7.18
CA ILE A 118 -6.28 -26.14 8.26
C ILE A 118 -5.48 -27.41 7.96
N PRO A 119 -6.07 -28.54 7.54
CA PRO A 119 -5.29 -29.76 7.24
C PRO A 119 -4.27 -29.58 6.10
N ARG A 120 -4.61 -28.82 5.05
CA ARG A 120 -3.73 -28.56 3.93
C ARG A 120 -2.55 -27.69 4.36
N TRP A 121 -2.81 -26.64 5.12
CA TRP A 121 -1.83 -25.72 5.65
C TRP A 121 -0.84 -26.42 6.59
N HIS A 122 -1.33 -27.19 7.57
CA HIS A 122 -0.50 -27.94 8.53
C HIS A 122 0.42 -28.98 7.89
N ASN A 123 -0.01 -29.62 6.81
CA ASN A 123 0.73 -30.72 6.18
C ASN A 123 1.76 -30.25 5.14
N HIS A 124 1.86 -28.95 4.87
CA HIS A 124 2.76 -28.45 3.84
C HIS A 124 4.06 -27.89 4.39
N GLU A 125 5.20 -28.32 3.82
CA GLU A 125 6.53 -27.93 4.30
C GLU A 125 6.81 -26.41 4.21
N TRP A 126 6.25 -25.71 3.21
CA TRP A 126 6.42 -24.28 3.10
C TRP A 126 5.77 -23.51 4.26
N SER A 127 4.63 -23.96 4.77
CA SER A 127 3.96 -23.39 5.94
C SER A 127 4.83 -23.37 7.21
N LYS A 128 5.80 -24.31 7.30
CA LYS A 128 6.68 -24.49 8.46
C LYS A 128 7.95 -23.64 8.41
N LYS A 129 8.22 -22.94 7.32
CA LYS A 129 9.49 -22.25 7.07
C LYS A 129 9.52 -20.78 7.45
N ASN A 130 8.36 -20.17 7.73
CA ASN A 130 8.26 -18.75 7.98
C ASN A 130 8.97 -18.36 9.29
N VAL A 131 9.70 -17.25 9.26
CA VAL A 131 10.41 -16.69 10.42
C VAL A 131 9.53 -15.75 11.25
N TRP A 132 8.33 -15.42 10.74
CA TRP A 132 7.32 -14.59 11.40
C TRP A 132 6.08 -15.38 11.78
N LYS A 133 5.15 -14.74 12.49
CA LYS A 133 3.86 -15.35 12.86
C LYS A 133 3.11 -15.81 11.61
N ASN A 134 2.59 -17.02 11.64
CA ASN A 134 1.84 -17.59 10.54
C ASN A 134 0.57 -18.24 11.08
N TRP A 135 -0.58 -17.63 10.83
CA TRP A 135 -1.86 -17.94 11.42
C TRP A 135 -2.93 -18.25 10.39
N ASN A 136 -4.03 -18.85 10.84
CA ASN A 136 -5.16 -19.22 9.98
C ASN A 136 -6.45 -19.21 10.81
N ASP A 137 -7.54 -18.64 10.29
CA ASP A 137 -8.84 -18.60 10.96
C ASP A 137 -9.79 -19.77 10.59
N GLY A 138 -9.34 -20.66 9.73
CA GLY A 138 -10.12 -21.80 9.24
C GLY A 138 -11.24 -21.45 8.27
N LYS A 139 -11.44 -20.18 7.93
CA LYS A 139 -12.57 -19.70 7.10
C LYS A 139 -12.16 -19.45 5.64
N GLY A 140 -10.86 -19.35 5.37
CA GLY A 140 -10.30 -19.16 4.04
C GLY A 140 -10.85 -17.93 3.34
N TYR A 141 -11.27 -18.07 2.08
CA TYR A 141 -11.80 -16.95 1.28
C TYR A 141 -13.24 -16.55 1.59
N LYS A 142 -13.98 -17.35 2.35
CA LYS A 142 -15.44 -17.20 2.52
C LYS A 142 -15.83 -16.34 3.72
N GLY A 143 -14.90 -15.77 4.42
CA GLY A 143 -15.21 -14.98 5.60
C GLY A 143 -14.01 -14.80 6.51
N GLY A 144 -14.27 -14.60 7.80
CA GLY A 144 -13.22 -14.41 8.80
C GLY A 144 -12.47 -13.10 8.64
N VAL A 145 -11.21 -13.11 9.08
CA VAL A 145 -10.38 -11.89 9.10
C VAL A 145 -10.23 -11.27 7.71
N LYS A 146 -10.07 -12.11 6.67
CA LYS A 146 -9.92 -11.64 5.28
C LYS A 146 -11.06 -10.73 4.82
N SER A 147 -12.30 -11.06 5.17
CA SER A 147 -13.48 -10.34 4.69
C SER A 147 -13.60 -8.91 5.23
N HIS A 148 -12.89 -8.58 6.30
CA HIS A 148 -12.82 -7.21 6.81
C HIS A 148 -11.89 -6.31 6.00
N TYR A 149 -10.94 -6.87 5.27
CA TYR A 149 -9.92 -6.09 4.57
C TYR A 149 -10.11 -6.03 3.07
N TYR A 150 -10.69 -7.06 2.44
CA TYR A 150 -10.93 -6.98 1.00
C TYR A 150 -11.97 -7.99 0.48
N ALA A 151 -12.69 -7.59 -0.60
CA ALA A 151 -13.77 -8.38 -1.19
C ALA A 151 -13.29 -9.47 -2.16
N TRP A 152 -12.13 -9.28 -2.80
CA TRP A 152 -11.65 -10.13 -3.87
C TRP A 152 -11.04 -11.45 -3.36
N ASN A 153 -11.12 -12.50 -4.15
CA ASN A 153 -10.51 -13.79 -3.84
C ASN A 153 -9.12 -13.94 -4.49
N ALA A 154 -8.29 -12.91 -4.38
CA ALA A 154 -6.94 -12.88 -4.91
C ALA A 154 -5.90 -12.83 -3.78
N VAL A 155 -4.77 -13.50 -3.97
CA VAL A 155 -3.58 -13.41 -3.12
C VAL A 155 -2.33 -13.28 -4.01
N PRO A 156 -1.25 -12.66 -3.51
CA PRO A 156 -1.12 -12.07 -2.19
C PRO A 156 -1.94 -10.78 -2.04
N PHE A 157 -2.36 -10.52 -0.82
CA PHE A 157 -2.91 -9.24 -0.41
C PHE A 157 -2.21 -8.82 0.89
N TYR A 158 -1.83 -7.56 0.98
CA TYR A 158 -1.06 -7.03 2.09
C TYR A 158 -1.74 -5.83 2.70
N VAL A 159 -1.67 -5.71 4.03
CA VAL A 159 -2.16 -4.56 4.78
C VAL A 159 -1.10 -4.15 5.80
N LEU A 160 -0.63 -2.91 5.70
CA LEU A 160 0.24 -2.33 6.70
C LEU A 160 -0.58 -1.59 7.75
N LEU A 161 -0.37 -1.92 9.01
CA LEU A 161 -1.02 -1.31 10.15
C LEU A 161 -0.02 -0.50 10.99
N SER A 162 -0.45 0.67 11.45
CA SER A 162 0.30 1.47 12.43
C SER A 162 0.33 0.82 13.81
N PRO A 163 1.22 1.25 14.71
CA PRO A 163 1.27 0.75 16.08
C PRO A 163 -0.04 0.92 16.87
N ASP A 164 -0.87 1.91 16.50
CA ASP A 164 -2.20 2.13 17.09
C ASP A 164 -3.31 1.36 16.34
N GLY A 165 -2.96 0.52 15.36
CA GLY A 165 -3.87 -0.37 14.63
C GLY A 165 -4.62 0.28 13.47
N ARG A 166 -4.18 1.41 12.91
CA ARG A 166 -4.79 2.00 11.72
C ARG A 166 -4.18 1.43 10.45
N ILE A 167 -4.99 1.26 9.42
CA ILE A 167 -4.53 0.88 8.09
C ILE A 167 -3.77 2.07 7.49
N LEU A 168 -2.48 1.86 7.21
CA LEU A 168 -1.62 2.84 6.56
C LEU A 168 -1.52 2.63 5.05
N TRP A 169 -1.60 1.37 4.63
CA TRP A 169 -1.40 0.99 3.23
C TRP A 169 -1.94 -0.41 2.98
N GLU A 170 -2.34 -0.65 1.75
CA GLU A 170 -2.75 -1.96 1.26
C GLU A 170 -2.30 -2.21 -0.17
N MET A 171 -2.11 -3.46 -0.54
CA MET A 171 -1.69 -3.85 -1.88
C MET A 171 -2.22 -5.23 -2.25
N THR A 172 -2.78 -5.35 -3.45
CA THR A 172 -3.08 -6.64 -4.08
C THR A 172 -1.98 -7.01 -5.08
N GLY A 173 -1.54 -8.26 -5.06
CA GLY A 173 -0.45 -8.74 -5.89
C GLY A 173 0.93 -8.37 -5.33
N TYR A 174 1.98 -8.73 -6.06
CA TYR A 174 3.35 -8.46 -5.68
C TYR A 174 4.09 -7.70 -6.79
N GLY A 175 4.86 -6.70 -6.42
CA GLY A 175 5.79 -5.97 -7.27
C GLY A 175 7.09 -5.69 -6.53
N VAL A 176 8.21 -6.03 -7.13
CA VAL A 176 9.55 -5.89 -6.51
C VAL A 176 9.81 -4.43 -6.12
N GLY A 177 10.36 -4.23 -4.93
CA GLY A 177 10.73 -2.92 -4.37
C GLY A 177 9.62 -2.23 -3.58
N LYS A 178 8.37 -2.70 -3.64
CA LYS A 178 7.27 -2.03 -2.95
C LYS A 178 7.35 -2.11 -1.43
N PHE A 179 7.76 -3.24 -0.88
CA PHE A 179 7.93 -3.37 0.57
C PHE A 179 9.13 -2.57 1.08
N LEU A 180 10.20 -2.52 0.31
CA LEU A 180 11.35 -1.67 0.65
C LEU A 180 11.00 -0.18 0.57
N GLY A 181 10.13 0.20 -0.36
CA GLY A 181 9.55 1.54 -0.41
C GLY A 181 8.78 1.87 0.87
N ILE A 182 7.98 0.95 1.39
CA ILE A 182 7.31 1.11 2.69
C ILE A 182 8.32 1.30 3.82
N VAL A 183 9.37 0.47 3.89
CA VAL A 183 10.42 0.62 4.92
C VAL A 183 11.09 1.99 4.86
N ASP A 184 11.44 2.43 3.66
CA ASP A 184 12.03 3.75 3.48
C ASP A 184 11.05 4.88 3.87
N ALA A 185 9.78 4.74 3.53
CA ALA A 185 8.75 5.71 3.90
C ALA A 185 8.52 5.77 5.41
N LEU A 186 8.51 4.64 6.11
CA LEU A 186 8.42 4.57 7.57
C LEU A 186 9.65 5.12 8.30
N ASN A 187 10.80 5.21 7.61
CA ASN A 187 12.04 5.78 8.12
C ASN A 187 12.25 7.24 7.66
N GLY A 188 11.43 7.74 6.77
CA GLY A 188 11.45 9.12 6.28
C GLY A 188 10.56 10.06 7.09
N PRO A 189 10.31 11.27 6.56
CA PRO A 189 9.37 12.23 7.14
C PRO A 189 7.98 11.61 7.31
N LYS A 190 7.31 11.93 8.42
CA LYS A 190 5.93 11.47 8.67
C LYS A 190 4.99 12.02 7.59
N GLN A 191 4.00 11.25 7.21
CA GLN A 191 2.98 11.58 6.21
C GLN A 191 1.67 10.83 6.50
N ASP A 192 0.53 11.31 5.98
CA ASP A 192 -0.76 10.70 6.27
C ASP A 192 -0.98 9.35 5.59
N ASN A 193 -0.42 9.17 4.41
CA ASN A 193 -0.62 7.96 3.65
C ASN A 193 0.67 7.47 2.98
N TYR A 194 0.68 6.19 2.70
CA TYR A 194 1.74 5.49 1.98
C TYR A 194 1.21 4.93 0.65
N ALA A 195 0.27 5.65 0.01
CA ALA A 195 -0.49 5.19 -1.16
C ALA A 195 0.41 4.77 -2.34
N ASN A 196 1.60 5.36 -2.46
CA ASN A 196 2.56 4.95 -3.46
C ASN A 196 3.94 4.64 -2.86
N PRO A 197 4.18 3.40 -2.41
CA PRO A 197 5.46 3.01 -1.84
C PRO A 197 6.61 3.01 -2.87
N ASN A 198 6.31 3.19 -4.15
CA ASN A 198 7.35 3.29 -5.17
C ASN A 198 8.06 4.65 -5.14
N LEU A 199 7.40 5.71 -4.67
CA LEU A 199 7.97 7.06 -4.57
C LEU A 199 8.03 7.48 -3.10
N VAL A 200 9.24 7.58 -2.57
CA VAL A 200 9.50 7.79 -1.15
C VAL A 200 10.25 9.09 -0.93
N ILE A 201 9.82 9.88 0.04
CA ILE A 201 10.58 11.04 0.53
C ILE A 201 11.65 10.54 1.50
N ARG A 202 12.92 10.86 1.18
CA ARG A 202 14.08 10.48 1.98
C ARG A 202 14.53 11.58 2.92
N LYS A 203 14.43 12.83 2.46
CA LYS A 203 14.89 13.99 3.20
C LYS A 203 14.20 15.26 2.72
N ILE A 204 13.97 16.17 3.63
CA ILE A 204 13.53 17.55 3.38
C ILE A 204 14.59 18.49 3.92
N ASP A 205 14.90 19.54 3.15
CA ASP A 205 15.82 20.62 3.54
C ASP A 205 15.17 21.96 3.18
N THR A 206 14.73 22.70 4.19
CA THR A 206 14.08 23.99 4.03
C THR A 206 15.07 25.11 4.28
N LYS A 207 15.30 25.97 3.27
CA LYS A 207 16.22 27.11 3.31
C LYS A 207 15.55 28.37 2.82
N ALA A 208 16.16 29.51 3.11
CA ALA A 208 15.68 30.81 2.66
C ALA A 208 15.59 30.97 1.13
N ASN A 209 16.36 30.16 0.37
CA ASN A 209 16.39 30.19 -1.09
C ASN A 209 15.59 29.03 -1.75
N GLY A 210 14.94 28.19 -1.00
CA GLY A 210 14.11 27.10 -1.52
C GLY A 210 13.94 25.93 -0.56
N THR A 211 12.91 25.12 -0.85
CA THR A 211 12.66 23.87 -0.16
C THR A 211 13.08 22.72 -1.07
N THR A 212 14.04 21.94 -0.64
CA THR A 212 14.61 20.82 -1.39
C THR A 212 14.14 19.49 -0.79
N ILE A 213 13.58 18.62 -1.62
CA ILE A 213 13.09 17.30 -1.23
C ILE A 213 13.86 16.25 -2.00
N SER A 214 14.49 15.32 -1.29
CA SER A 214 15.16 14.16 -1.86
C SER A 214 14.20 12.98 -1.88
N PHE A 215 14.04 12.39 -3.05
CA PHE A 215 13.17 11.25 -3.30
C PHE A 215 13.97 10.02 -3.67
N ARG A 216 13.37 8.85 -3.41
CA ARG A 216 13.74 7.58 -4.04
C ARG A 216 12.53 7.01 -4.74
N CYS A 217 12.71 6.59 -6.00
CA CYS A 217 11.70 5.84 -6.72
C CYS A 217 12.17 4.41 -6.94
N TYR A 218 11.39 3.45 -6.43
CA TYR A 218 11.57 2.04 -6.74
C TYR A 218 10.88 1.73 -8.07
N THR A 219 11.60 1.11 -8.99
CA THR A 219 11.12 0.85 -10.36
C THR A 219 11.53 -0.55 -10.82
N GLU A 220 10.95 -1.01 -11.92
CA GLU A 220 11.39 -2.24 -12.57
C GLU A 220 12.55 -1.94 -13.54
N LYS A 221 13.39 -2.94 -13.78
CA LYS A 221 14.52 -2.82 -14.70
C LYS A 221 14.05 -2.41 -16.10
N GLY A 222 14.61 -1.34 -16.62
CA GLY A 222 14.31 -0.84 -17.97
C GLY A 222 13.05 0.02 -18.05
N LEU A 223 12.34 0.25 -16.94
CA LEU A 223 11.31 1.26 -16.86
C LEU A 223 11.92 2.63 -16.55
N TRP A 224 11.24 3.67 -16.99
CA TRP A 224 11.58 5.05 -16.71
C TRP A 224 10.35 5.77 -16.17
N PHE A 225 10.57 6.84 -15.46
CA PHE A 225 9.52 7.73 -15.01
C PHE A 225 10.00 9.18 -15.09
N SER A 226 9.07 10.10 -15.09
CA SER A 226 9.30 11.54 -15.05
C SER A 226 8.43 12.15 -13.96
N ILE A 227 8.77 13.36 -13.55
CA ILE A 227 7.93 14.20 -12.70
C ILE A 227 7.37 15.32 -13.58
N ALA A 228 6.11 15.68 -13.37
CA ALA A 228 5.49 16.80 -14.06
C ALA A 228 6.19 18.11 -13.73
N HIS A 229 6.49 18.92 -14.75
CA HIS A 229 7.19 20.20 -14.58
C HIS A 229 6.40 21.21 -13.74
N ASP A 230 5.08 21.07 -13.70
CA ASP A 230 4.14 21.89 -12.92
C ASP A 230 3.89 21.34 -11.51
N SER A 231 4.72 20.39 -11.04
CA SER A 231 4.68 19.90 -9.66
C SER A 231 4.85 21.02 -8.65
N TYR A 232 4.24 20.88 -7.49
CA TYR A 232 4.27 21.91 -6.46
C TYR A 232 4.07 21.37 -5.04
N LEU A 233 4.42 22.22 -4.06
CA LEU A 233 4.02 21.99 -2.67
C LEU A 233 2.83 22.89 -2.32
N THR A 234 1.99 22.44 -1.38
CA THR A 234 0.95 23.29 -0.80
C THR A 234 1.10 23.31 0.73
N ALA A 235 1.08 24.52 1.29
CA ALA A 235 1.06 24.72 2.73
C ALA A 235 0.26 25.99 3.03
N ASN A 236 -0.58 25.96 4.08
CA ASN A 236 -1.38 27.10 4.52
C ASN A 236 -2.19 27.77 3.38
N GLY A 237 -2.71 26.95 2.44
CA GLY A 237 -3.50 27.42 1.29
C GLY A 237 -2.69 28.05 0.15
N LYS A 238 -1.36 28.10 0.24
CA LYS A 238 -0.47 28.64 -0.80
C LYS A 238 0.24 27.53 -1.56
N LYS A 239 0.45 27.75 -2.86
CA LYS A 239 1.25 26.92 -3.77
C LYS A 239 2.71 27.42 -3.77
N TYR A 240 3.66 26.49 -3.77
CA TYR A 240 5.11 26.70 -3.93
C TYR A 240 5.57 25.87 -5.11
N LYS A 241 5.97 26.54 -6.19
CA LYS A 241 6.25 25.92 -7.49
C LYS A 241 7.60 25.21 -7.50
N LEU A 242 7.69 24.17 -8.33
CA LEU A 242 8.96 23.53 -8.68
C LEU A 242 9.87 24.55 -9.39
N THR A 243 11.10 24.68 -8.94
CA THR A 243 12.12 25.61 -9.51
C THR A 243 13.30 24.89 -10.11
N ALA A 244 13.64 23.69 -9.62
CA ALA A 244 14.72 22.86 -10.17
C ALA A 244 14.50 21.39 -9.87
N ALA A 245 15.07 20.54 -10.73
CA ALA A 245 15.13 19.11 -10.56
C ALA A 245 16.55 18.60 -10.87
N ASP A 246 17.04 17.64 -10.08
CA ASP A 246 18.32 16.97 -10.32
C ASP A 246 18.12 15.46 -10.20
N GLY A 247 18.78 14.71 -11.08
CA GLY A 247 18.68 13.24 -11.12
C GLY A 247 17.40 12.68 -11.77
N ILE A 248 16.50 13.54 -12.27
CA ILE A 248 15.26 13.16 -12.95
C ILE A 248 14.96 14.08 -14.12
N THR A 249 14.26 13.56 -15.12
CA THR A 249 13.72 14.33 -16.25
C THR A 249 12.31 14.81 -15.92
N LEU A 250 12.02 16.07 -16.24
CA LEU A 250 10.67 16.59 -16.22
C LEU A 250 9.96 16.20 -17.54
N ASP A 251 8.66 16.03 -17.50
CA ASP A 251 7.85 15.43 -18.58
C ASP A 251 7.89 16.18 -19.92
N GLU A 252 8.17 17.48 -19.95
CA GLU A 252 8.24 18.29 -21.16
C GLU A 252 9.22 17.77 -22.22
N ASN A 253 10.24 17.03 -21.83
CA ASN A 253 11.33 16.64 -22.71
C ASN A 253 11.26 15.19 -23.22
N ASN A 254 10.33 14.37 -22.77
CA ASN A 254 10.13 12.97 -23.16
C ASN A 254 11.45 12.12 -23.22
N THR A 255 12.49 12.56 -22.55
CA THR A 255 13.81 11.93 -22.60
C THR A 255 14.02 11.16 -21.29
N PRO A 256 13.89 9.83 -21.29
CA PRO A 256 14.11 9.04 -20.08
C PRO A 256 15.60 9.09 -19.72
N GLN A 257 15.94 9.76 -18.65
CA GLN A 257 17.31 9.84 -18.13
C GLN A 257 17.39 9.38 -16.67
N THR A 258 16.53 8.50 -16.27
CA THR A 258 16.64 7.93 -14.94
C THR A 258 17.78 6.95 -14.86
N LYS A 259 18.79 7.28 -14.06
CA LYS A 259 19.82 6.32 -13.68
C LYS A 259 19.24 5.40 -12.62
N ALA A 260 18.63 4.28 -13.05
CA ALA A 260 18.26 3.24 -12.12
C ALA A 260 19.52 2.52 -11.61
N TYR A 261 19.67 2.45 -10.31
CA TYR A 261 20.68 1.62 -9.65
C TYR A 261 20.08 0.25 -9.37
N THR A 262 20.82 -0.80 -9.66
CA THR A 262 20.44 -2.17 -9.25
C THR A 262 21.28 -2.56 -8.05
N VAL A 263 20.61 -2.94 -6.96
CA VAL A 263 21.25 -3.46 -5.75
C VAL A 263 20.78 -4.88 -5.52
N ARG A 264 21.74 -5.80 -5.34
CA ARG A 264 21.43 -7.16 -4.91
C ARG A 264 21.15 -7.15 -3.41
N ALA A 265 19.92 -7.44 -3.00
CA ALA A 265 19.55 -7.54 -1.61
C ALA A 265 20.06 -8.86 -0.97
N LYS A 266 20.14 -8.88 0.36
CA LYS A 266 20.66 -10.00 1.16
C LYS A 266 19.97 -11.33 0.82
N TYR A 267 18.66 -11.30 0.60
CA TYR A 267 17.86 -12.49 0.32
C TYR A 267 17.69 -12.79 -1.18
N GLY A 268 18.56 -12.22 -2.02
CA GLY A 268 18.73 -12.65 -3.41
C GLY A 268 17.81 -12.01 -4.43
N ILE A 269 17.12 -10.93 -4.10
CA ILE A 269 16.37 -10.11 -5.07
C ILE A 269 17.23 -8.97 -5.63
N ASP A 270 16.98 -8.59 -6.87
CA ASP A 270 17.56 -7.41 -7.50
C ASP A 270 16.56 -6.25 -7.41
N ILE A 271 16.95 -5.21 -6.69
CA ILE A 271 16.12 -4.03 -6.44
C ILE A 271 16.62 -2.92 -7.33
N ASN A 272 15.74 -2.34 -8.13
CA ASN A 272 16.03 -1.20 -8.96
C ASN A 272 15.40 0.06 -8.37
N TYR A 273 16.18 1.10 -8.23
CA TYR A 273 15.70 2.41 -7.78
C TYR A 273 16.48 3.55 -8.42
N CYS A 274 15.92 4.73 -8.40
CA CYS A 274 16.65 5.96 -8.69
C CYS A 274 16.41 6.96 -7.55
N ASP A 275 17.46 7.72 -7.25
CA ASP A 275 17.41 8.84 -6.33
C ASP A 275 17.42 10.14 -7.13
N PHE A 276 16.59 11.09 -6.73
CA PHE A 276 16.51 12.41 -7.35
C PHE A 276 16.09 13.47 -6.33
N THR A 277 16.24 14.72 -6.72
CA THR A 277 15.93 15.86 -5.86
C THR A 277 15.08 16.85 -6.61
N LEU A 278 14.05 17.36 -5.96
CA LEU A 278 13.21 18.46 -6.45
C LEU A 278 13.41 19.66 -5.52
N THR A 279 13.58 20.84 -6.12
CA THR A 279 13.68 22.11 -5.38
C THR A 279 12.47 22.97 -5.72
N PHE A 280 11.83 23.50 -4.71
CA PHE A 280 10.64 24.32 -4.80
C PHE A 280 10.94 25.73 -4.28
N GLU A 281 10.05 26.70 -4.58
CA GLU A 281 10.07 28.02 -3.97
C GLU A 281 10.20 27.91 -2.43
N PRO A 282 10.88 28.85 -1.76
CA PRO A 282 10.99 28.83 -0.31
C PRO A 282 9.63 29.06 0.33
N PHE A 283 9.36 28.41 1.45
CA PHE A 283 8.20 28.72 2.27
C PHE A 283 8.32 30.14 2.84
N ASP A 284 7.24 30.91 2.82
CA ASP A 284 7.20 32.23 3.47
C ASP A 284 7.47 32.11 4.98
N THR A 285 6.92 31.06 5.57
CA THR A 285 7.18 30.59 6.95
C THR A 285 7.20 29.07 6.87
N ILE A 286 8.17 28.44 7.50
CA ILE A 286 8.28 26.98 7.53
C ILE A 286 7.03 26.43 8.19
N PRO A 287 6.20 25.64 7.46
CA PRO A 287 4.99 25.06 8.03
C PRO A 287 5.33 23.80 8.86
N ASP A 288 4.46 23.42 9.77
CA ASP A 288 4.56 22.12 10.46
C ASP A 288 4.42 20.96 9.46
N ASN A 289 3.49 21.11 8.50
CA ASN A 289 3.19 20.11 7.47
C ASN A 289 2.89 20.78 6.12
N PHE A 290 3.11 20.02 5.04
CA PHE A 290 2.75 20.42 3.68
C PHE A 290 2.34 19.20 2.85
N ASP A 291 1.73 19.43 1.69
CA ASP A 291 1.46 18.40 0.69
C ASP A 291 2.40 18.57 -0.51
N PHE A 292 2.82 17.46 -1.11
CA PHE A 292 3.44 17.41 -2.44
C PHE A 292 2.41 16.93 -3.46
N LYS A 293 2.31 17.63 -4.58
CA LYS A 293 1.47 17.27 -5.71
C LYS A 293 2.28 17.23 -7.01
N ALA A 294 2.20 16.11 -7.72
CA ALA A 294 2.98 15.86 -8.94
C ALA A 294 2.27 16.40 -10.20
N GLY A 295 1.84 17.68 -10.18
CA GLY A 295 1.16 18.36 -11.26
C GLY A 295 -0.28 18.76 -10.95
N ASP A 296 -0.95 19.45 -11.92
CA ASP A 296 -2.32 19.97 -11.77
C ASP A 296 -3.42 19.03 -12.31
N GLY A 297 -3.09 17.87 -12.89
CA GLY A 297 -4.05 16.90 -13.42
C GLY A 297 -5.02 16.32 -12.38
N GLU A 298 -6.09 15.67 -12.83
CA GLU A 298 -7.07 15.02 -11.94
C GLU A 298 -6.53 13.74 -11.30
N ASP A 299 -5.73 12.96 -12.04
CA ASP A 299 -5.15 11.67 -11.60
C ASP A 299 -3.69 11.79 -11.16
N VAL A 300 -3.30 12.93 -10.60
CA VAL A 300 -1.92 13.15 -10.19
C VAL A 300 -1.63 12.55 -8.82
N PHE A 301 -0.39 12.14 -8.65
CA PHE A 301 0.12 11.63 -7.39
C PHE A 301 0.21 12.73 -6.33
N ILE A 302 -0.28 12.44 -5.12
CA ILE A 302 -0.26 13.37 -3.99
C ILE A 302 0.29 12.66 -2.76
N ILE A 303 1.29 13.25 -2.10
CA ILE A 303 1.68 12.88 -0.73
C ILE A 303 1.15 13.98 0.19
N ARG A 304 0.38 13.59 1.20
CA ARG A 304 -0.30 14.53 2.10
C ARG A 304 0.34 14.60 3.47
N ASN A 305 0.17 15.77 4.09
CA ASN A 305 0.54 16.02 5.48
C ASN A 305 1.98 15.60 5.81
N ILE A 306 2.91 15.99 4.94
CA ILE A 306 4.33 15.68 5.09
C ILE A 306 4.90 16.58 6.20
N SER A 307 5.42 15.97 7.27
CA SER A 307 6.06 16.72 8.37
C SER A 307 7.44 17.25 7.95
N VAL A 308 7.74 18.47 8.37
CA VAL A 308 9.05 19.10 8.13
C VAL A 308 10.09 18.67 9.16
N GLU A 309 9.69 18.02 10.26
CA GLU A 309 10.59 17.52 11.31
C GLU A 309 11.36 16.26 10.89
#